data_7a444d5a3a2bb97a3734d5580091ed5d
#
_entry.id   7a444d5a3a2bb97a3734d5580091ed5d
#
_cell.length_a   1.000
_cell.length_b   1.000
_cell.length_c   1.000
_cell.angle_alpha   90.00
_cell.angle_beta   90.00
_cell.angle_gamma   90.00
#
_symmetry.space_group_name_H-M   'P 1'
#
loop_
_entity.id
_entity.type
_entity.pdbx_description
1 polymer ?
#
loop_
_entity_poly.entity_id
_entity_poly.type
_entity_poly.pdbx_seq_one_letter_code
_entity_poly.pdbx_strand_id
1 'polypeptide(L)'
;MQEVKNFNISTSNLPYLFEKIKALDLSHDYVANVTIKSHTRNIEQNSRLWKLYSALGDYIGETPDKVHELMGWKFLRSQSVVNGETIEVIKSTTKLSTAEMADYQRHVEIWSGTIGFVFND
;
A
#
# COMPACT_ATOMS: atom_id res chain seq x y z
N MET A 1 21.41 12.84 26.88
CA MET A 1 20.00 13.04 26.44
C MET A 1 19.42 11.72 26.05
N GLN A 2 18.27 11.37 26.60
CA GLN A 2 17.55 10.18 26.23
C GLN A 2 16.54 10.54 25.12
N GLU A 3 16.42 9.66 24.14
CA GLU A 3 15.56 9.90 23.00
C GLU A 3 14.83 8.61 22.62
N VAL A 4 13.53 8.72 22.38
CA VAL A 4 12.71 7.61 21.90
C VAL A 4 12.45 7.86 20.43
N LYS A 5 13.07 7.06 19.56
CA LYS A 5 12.94 7.18 18.12
C LYS A 5 12.30 5.94 17.52
N ASN A 6 11.50 6.14 16.47
CA ASN A 6 10.96 5.05 15.65
C ASN A 6 10.23 3.99 16.47
N PHE A 7 9.48 4.43 17.48
CA PHE A 7 8.74 3.53 18.34
C PHE A 7 7.38 3.22 17.73
N ASN A 8 7.15 1.96 17.38
CA ASN A 8 5.86 1.51 16.87
C ASN A 8 4.91 1.26 18.05
N ILE A 9 3.83 2.04 18.12
CA ILE A 9 2.86 1.96 19.21
C ILE A 9 1.85 0.85 18.94
N SER A 10 1.68 -0.04 19.90
CA SER A 10 0.63 -1.06 19.87
C SER A 10 0.06 -1.22 21.28
N THR A 11 -1.06 -1.90 21.40
CA THR A 11 -1.66 -2.16 22.72
C THR A 11 -0.75 -2.96 23.64
N SER A 12 0.10 -3.82 23.07
CA SER A 12 1.03 -4.65 23.85
C SER A 12 2.25 -3.88 24.34
N ASN A 13 2.71 -2.85 23.61
CA ASN A 13 3.90 -2.10 23.99
C ASN A 13 3.63 -0.69 24.55
N LEU A 14 2.37 -0.26 24.58
CA LEU A 14 2.00 1.06 25.06
C LEU A 14 2.46 1.32 26.51
N PRO A 15 2.32 0.38 27.47
CA PRO A 15 2.84 0.58 28.82
C PRO A 15 4.36 0.81 28.85
N TYR A 16 5.09 0.11 28.00
CA TYR A 16 6.54 0.29 27.87
C TYR A 16 6.89 1.69 27.37
N LEU A 17 6.11 2.20 26.40
CA LEU A 17 6.30 3.56 25.89
C LEU A 17 6.08 4.59 26.99
N PHE A 18 5.04 4.45 27.82
CA PHE A 18 4.80 5.34 28.96
C PHE A 18 5.96 5.34 29.94
N GLU A 19 6.51 4.18 30.25
CA GLU A 19 7.68 4.10 31.12
C GLU A 19 8.90 4.82 30.53
N LYS A 20 9.11 4.69 29.23
CA LYS A 20 10.18 5.41 28.52
C LYS A 20 9.99 6.92 28.58
N ILE A 21 8.77 7.39 28.42
CA ILE A 21 8.46 8.83 28.48
C ILE A 21 8.65 9.36 29.88
N LYS A 22 8.21 8.62 30.92
CA LYS A 22 8.37 9.00 32.31
C LYS A 22 9.85 9.09 32.73
N ALA A 23 10.72 8.30 32.11
CA ALA A 23 12.15 8.29 32.39
C ALA A 23 12.90 9.43 31.72
N LEU A 24 12.24 10.26 30.89
CA LEU A 24 12.88 11.40 30.26
C LEU A 24 13.20 12.50 31.28
N ASP A 25 14.34 13.14 31.09
CA ASP A 25 14.73 14.31 31.88
C ASP A 25 13.97 15.53 31.39
N LEU A 26 12.99 15.98 32.17
CA LEU A 26 12.11 17.09 31.79
C LEU A 26 12.76 18.46 32.00
N SER A 27 14.06 18.52 32.35
CA SER A 27 14.81 19.77 32.29
C SER A 27 15.10 20.24 30.87
N HIS A 28 14.87 19.36 29.89
CA HIS A 28 14.96 19.65 28.46
C HIS A 28 13.56 19.69 27.83
N ASP A 29 13.42 20.44 26.77
CA ASP A 29 12.17 20.46 25.97
C ASP A 29 12.17 19.28 25.03
N TYR A 30 11.10 18.47 25.11
CA TYR A 30 10.88 17.34 24.22
C TYR A 30 9.68 17.56 23.32
N VAL A 31 9.78 17.10 22.10
CA VAL A 31 8.69 17.11 21.14
C VAL A 31 8.34 15.66 20.77
N ALA A 32 7.07 15.31 20.95
CA ALA A 32 6.58 14.00 20.57
C ALA A 32 5.74 14.14 19.30
N ASN A 33 6.11 13.34 18.28
CA ASN A 33 5.34 13.25 17.05
C ASN A 33 4.76 11.84 16.96
N VAL A 34 3.43 11.77 16.87
CA VAL A 34 2.72 10.51 16.70
C VAL A 34 2.10 10.50 15.31
N THR A 35 2.52 9.54 14.50
CA THR A 35 1.97 9.35 13.16
C THR A 35 1.28 8.00 13.06
N ILE A 36 0.18 7.96 12.32
CA ILE A 36 -0.50 6.70 12.04
C ILE A 36 0.31 5.98 10.97
N LYS A 37 0.83 4.81 11.33
CA LYS A 37 1.51 3.97 10.35
C LYS A 37 0.45 3.36 9.45
N SER A 38 0.49 3.74 8.19
CA SER A 38 -0.43 3.22 7.20
C SER A 38 -0.12 1.74 6.92
N HIS A 39 -1.16 0.89 6.93
CA HIS A 39 -1.05 -0.50 6.52
C HIS A 39 -1.17 -0.63 5.00
N THR A 40 -0.53 0.29 4.27
CA THR A 40 -0.44 0.24 2.82
C THR A 40 0.56 -0.84 2.38
N ARG A 41 0.61 -1.11 1.07
CA ARG A 41 1.52 -2.09 0.50
C ARG A 41 2.97 -1.84 0.91
N ASN A 42 3.74 -2.91 1.09
CA ASN A 42 5.16 -2.81 1.37
C ASN A 42 5.98 -2.71 0.06
N ILE A 43 7.29 -2.47 0.20
CA ILE A 43 8.20 -2.30 -0.94
C ILE A 43 8.26 -3.56 -1.81
N GLU A 44 8.25 -4.74 -1.19
CA GLU A 44 8.30 -6.02 -1.89
C GLU A 44 7.06 -6.24 -2.75
N GLN A 45 5.88 -5.94 -2.21
CA GLN A 45 4.63 -6.00 -2.98
C GLN A 45 4.65 -5.04 -4.17
N ASN A 46 5.16 -3.84 -3.96
CA ASN A 46 5.26 -2.85 -5.05
C ASN A 46 6.23 -3.32 -6.13
N SER A 47 7.39 -3.86 -5.74
CA SER A 47 8.37 -4.41 -6.68
C SER A 47 7.79 -5.57 -7.47
N ARG A 48 7.07 -6.48 -6.79
CA ARG A 48 6.41 -7.61 -7.45
C ARG A 48 5.35 -7.15 -8.44
N LEU A 49 4.57 -6.13 -8.07
CA LEU A 49 3.55 -5.57 -8.95
C LEU A 49 4.13 -5.08 -10.27
N TRP A 50 5.25 -4.33 -10.21
CA TRP A 50 5.87 -3.81 -11.42
C TRP A 50 6.57 -4.89 -12.25
N LYS A 51 7.08 -5.95 -11.61
CA LYS A 51 7.55 -7.14 -12.33
C LYS A 51 6.40 -7.83 -13.06
N LEU A 52 5.25 -7.95 -12.40
CA LEU A 52 4.06 -8.51 -13.01
C LEU A 52 3.60 -7.67 -14.21
N TYR A 53 3.56 -6.36 -14.08
CA TYR A 53 3.22 -5.46 -15.18
C TYR A 53 4.19 -5.60 -16.35
N SER A 54 5.48 -5.69 -16.07
CA SER A 54 6.50 -5.83 -17.12
C SER A 54 6.35 -7.15 -17.88
N ALA A 55 6.19 -8.25 -17.14
CA ALA A 55 6.05 -9.57 -17.74
C ALA A 55 4.74 -9.70 -18.53
N LEU A 56 3.64 -9.23 -17.95
CA LEU A 56 2.34 -9.25 -18.63
C LEU A 56 2.36 -8.32 -19.85
N GLY A 57 2.97 -7.15 -19.73
CA GLY A 57 3.12 -6.21 -20.83
C GLY A 57 3.89 -6.81 -22.00
N ASP A 58 4.99 -7.50 -21.74
CA ASP A 58 5.74 -8.22 -22.77
C ASP A 58 4.87 -9.27 -23.48
N TYR A 59 4.01 -9.95 -22.72
CA TYR A 59 3.14 -10.98 -23.27
C TYR A 59 2.04 -10.40 -24.17
N ILE A 60 1.42 -9.27 -23.77
CA ILE A 60 0.33 -8.65 -24.51
C ILE A 60 0.78 -7.55 -25.48
N GLY A 61 2.07 -7.22 -25.51
CA GLY A 61 2.62 -6.18 -26.37
C GLY A 61 2.37 -4.76 -25.91
N GLU A 62 2.37 -4.54 -24.58
CA GLU A 62 2.15 -3.23 -23.98
C GLU A 62 3.27 -2.85 -22.99
N THR A 63 3.42 -1.55 -22.72
CA THR A 63 4.37 -1.08 -21.71
C THR A 63 3.84 -1.38 -20.30
N PRO A 64 4.74 -1.48 -19.30
CA PRO A 64 4.29 -1.65 -17.89
C PRO A 64 3.33 -0.55 -17.44
N ASP A 65 3.56 0.70 -17.83
CA ASP A 65 2.68 1.82 -17.49
C ASP A 65 1.29 1.64 -18.09
N LYS A 66 1.21 1.13 -19.31
CA LYS A 66 -0.07 0.84 -19.95
C LYS A 66 -0.80 -0.30 -19.26
N VAL A 67 -0.07 -1.34 -18.87
CA VAL A 67 -0.65 -2.45 -18.09
C VAL A 67 -1.18 -1.95 -16.75
N HIS A 68 -0.43 -1.08 -16.08
CA HIS A 68 -0.87 -0.46 -14.84
C HIS A 68 -2.21 0.27 -15.03
N GLU A 69 -2.32 1.08 -16.06
CA GLU A 69 -3.55 1.80 -16.40
C GLU A 69 -4.71 0.86 -16.69
N LEU A 70 -4.49 -0.15 -17.53
CA LEU A 70 -5.52 -1.10 -17.93
C LEU A 70 -6.02 -1.94 -16.76
N MET A 71 -5.12 -2.43 -15.93
CA MET A 71 -5.48 -3.27 -14.77
C MET A 71 -6.15 -2.44 -13.68
N GLY A 72 -5.70 -1.21 -13.47
CA GLY A 72 -6.36 -0.28 -12.57
C GLY A 72 -7.80 -0.02 -12.99
N TRP A 73 -8.02 0.25 -14.27
CA TRP A 73 -9.36 0.44 -14.80
C TRP A 73 -10.23 -0.81 -14.64
N LYS A 74 -9.65 -1.97 -14.82
CA LYS A 74 -10.37 -3.24 -14.75
C LYS A 74 -10.73 -3.66 -13.34
N PHE A 75 -9.84 -3.48 -12.37
CA PHE A 75 -9.97 -4.06 -11.03
C PHE A 75 -10.06 -3.04 -9.88
N LEU A 76 -9.75 -1.77 -10.12
CA LEU A 76 -9.74 -0.74 -9.09
C LEU A 76 -10.79 0.36 -9.33
N ARG A 77 -11.72 0.13 -10.25
CA ARG A 77 -12.82 1.06 -10.45
C ARG A 77 -13.76 1.04 -9.26
N SER A 78 -14.18 2.22 -8.86
CA SER A 78 -15.21 2.41 -7.84
C SER A 78 -16.05 3.61 -8.21
N GLN A 79 -17.15 3.80 -7.49
CA GLN A 79 -18.03 4.94 -7.68
C GLN A 79 -17.88 5.91 -6.52
N SER A 80 -17.87 7.19 -6.85
CA SER A 80 -17.85 8.28 -5.88
C SER A 80 -18.98 9.25 -6.20
N VAL A 81 -19.62 9.79 -5.17
CA VAL A 81 -20.68 10.78 -5.33
C VAL A 81 -20.10 12.17 -5.09
N VAL A 82 -20.15 13.02 -6.12
CA VAL A 82 -19.66 14.40 -6.07
C VAL A 82 -20.79 15.31 -6.51
N ASN A 83 -21.22 16.23 -5.63
CA ASN A 83 -22.33 17.15 -5.89
C ASN A 83 -23.62 16.43 -6.35
N GLY A 84 -23.91 15.26 -5.74
CA GLY A 84 -25.10 14.48 -6.08
C GLY A 84 -24.97 13.66 -7.36
N GLU A 85 -23.86 13.74 -8.05
CA GLU A 85 -23.57 12.99 -9.26
C GLU A 85 -22.67 11.80 -8.98
N THR A 86 -23.02 10.63 -9.52
CA THR A 86 -22.19 9.43 -9.40
C THR A 86 -21.14 9.42 -10.49
N ILE A 87 -19.87 9.39 -10.08
CA ILE A 87 -18.71 9.42 -10.98
C ILE A 87 -17.89 8.16 -10.76
N GLU A 88 -17.46 7.51 -11.85
CA GLU A 88 -16.51 6.40 -11.76
C GLU A 88 -15.11 6.95 -11.52
N VAL A 89 -14.41 6.36 -10.56
CA VAL A 89 -13.02 6.70 -10.23
C VAL A 89 -12.19 5.42 -10.16
N ILE A 90 -10.89 5.57 -10.39
CA ILE A 90 -9.92 4.49 -10.25
C ILE A 90 -9.14 4.73 -8.97
N LYS A 91 -9.18 3.77 -8.05
CA LYS A 91 -8.42 3.87 -6.81
C LYS A 91 -6.93 3.73 -7.11
N SER A 92 -6.13 4.66 -6.62
CA SER A 92 -4.68 4.60 -6.77
C SER A 92 -4.10 3.40 -6.03
N THR A 93 -3.15 2.69 -6.65
CA THR A 93 -2.46 1.58 -6.00
C THR A 93 -1.68 2.04 -4.76
N THR A 94 -1.30 3.32 -4.69
CA THR A 94 -0.62 3.87 -3.51
C THR A 94 -1.51 3.91 -2.28
N LYS A 95 -2.82 3.81 -2.45
CA LYS A 95 -3.79 3.85 -1.35
C LYS A 95 -4.31 2.47 -0.95
N LEU A 96 -3.83 1.42 -1.59
CA LEU A 96 -4.21 0.05 -1.25
C LEU A 96 -3.50 -0.39 0.03
N SER A 97 -4.25 -1.04 0.92
CA SER A 97 -3.66 -1.74 2.06
C SER A 97 -2.85 -2.95 1.58
N THR A 98 -2.08 -3.58 2.48
CA THR A 98 -1.36 -4.81 2.17
C THR A 98 -2.29 -5.91 1.67
N ALA A 99 -3.44 -6.09 2.34
CA ALA A 99 -4.44 -7.08 1.95
C ALA A 99 -5.09 -6.74 0.60
N GLU A 100 -5.44 -5.47 0.39
CA GLU A 100 -6.02 -5.02 -0.87
C GLU A 100 -5.04 -5.16 -2.03
N MET A 101 -3.76 -4.87 -1.81
CA MET A 101 -2.71 -5.05 -2.82
C MET A 101 -2.55 -6.53 -3.19
N ALA A 102 -2.56 -7.43 -2.20
CA ALA A 102 -2.48 -8.86 -2.45
C ALA A 102 -3.67 -9.35 -3.29
N ASP A 103 -4.88 -8.87 -2.97
CA ASP A 103 -6.09 -9.20 -3.72
C ASP A 103 -6.04 -8.65 -5.14
N TYR A 104 -5.58 -7.42 -5.30
CA TYR A 104 -5.44 -6.79 -6.61
C TYR A 104 -4.49 -7.60 -7.51
N GLN A 105 -3.31 -7.93 -7.00
CA GLN A 105 -2.33 -8.72 -7.77
C GLN A 105 -2.88 -10.09 -8.13
N ARG A 106 -3.60 -10.73 -7.21
CA ARG A 106 -4.25 -12.01 -7.47
C ARG A 106 -5.26 -11.91 -8.59
N HIS A 107 -6.09 -10.86 -8.60
CA HIS A 107 -7.07 -10.65 -9.65
C HIS A 107 -6.40 -10.44 -11.02
N VAL A 108 -5.31 -9.67 -11.05
CA VAL A 108 -4.53 -9.48 -12.29
C VAL A 108 -3.96 -10.82 -12.78
N GLU A 109 -3.41 -11.62 -11.90
CA GLU A 109 -2.84 -12.93 -12.24
C GLU A 109 -3.91 -13.91 -12.72
N ILE A 110 -5.07 -13.94 -12.07
CA ILE A 110 -6.19 -14.80 -12.49
C ILE A 110 -6.68 -14.40 -13.88
N TRP A 111 -6.87 -13.10 -14.09
CA TRP A 111 -7.28 -12.62 -15.41
C TRP A 111 -6.25 -12.95 -16.48
N SER A 112 -4.97 -12.72 -16.21
CA SER A 112 -3.91 -13.00 -17.19
C SER A 112 -3.83 -14.50 -17.50
N GLY A 113 -4.16 -15.37 -16.54
CA GLY A 113 -4.29 -16.81 -16.78
C GLY A 113 -5.36 -17.14 -17.81
N THR A 114 -6.44 -16.36 -17.88
CA THR A 114 -7.51 -16.58 -18.86
C THR A 114 -7.05 -16.30 -20.30
N ILE A 115 -6.00 -15.50 -20.49
CA ILE A 115 -5.42 -15.23 -21.80
C ILE A 115 -4.13 -16.02 -22.05
N GLY A 116 -3.82 -16.98 -21.18
CA GLY A 116 -2.72 -17.91 -21.36
C GLY A 116 -1.39 -17.49 -20.73
N PHE A 117 -1.38 -16.44 -19.93
CA PHE A 117 -0.17 -15.98 -19.26
C PHE A 117 -0.10 -16.45 -17.81
N VAL A 118 1.06 -16.99 -17.42
CA VAL A 118 1.35 -17.37 -16.02
C VAL A 118 2.56 -16.58 -15.54
N PHE A 119 2.39 -15.85 -14.44
CA PHE A 119 3.48 -15.09 -13.84
C PHE A 119 4.29 -15.99 -12.92
N ASN A 120 5.62 -16.02 -13.16
CA ASN A 120 6.59 -16.68 -12.30
C ASN A 120 7.50 -15.62 -11.69
N ASP A 121 7.39 -15.42 -10.39
CA ASP A 121 8.26 -14.49 -9.66
C ASP A 121 9.54 -15.13 -9.13
#